data_8ecac1c9b47fffcdbbb2cd0927c85484
#
_entry.id   8ecac1c9b47fffcdbbb2cd0927c85484
#
_cell.length_a   1.000
_cell.length_b   1.000
_cell.length_c   1.000
_cell.angle_alpha   90.00
_cell.angle_beta   90.00
_cell.angle_gamma   90.00
#
_symmetry.space_group_name_H-M   'P 1'
#
loop_
_entity.id
_entity.type
_entity.pdbx_description
1 polymer ?
#
loop_
_entity_poly.entity_id
_entity_poly.type
_entity_poly.pdbx_seq_one_letter_code
_entity_poly.pdbx_strand_id
1 'polypeptide(L)' 'MDCEPEFFDYTVQSGDTAWNLAQRVYGDELAWVIIYVDNAKLINSTDGVLQPGTTFKMRKKLDPCN' A
#
# COMPACT_ATOMS: atom_id res chain seq x y z
N MET A 1 17.92 -14.68 10.28
CA MET A 1 17.73 -13.27 10.60
C MET A 1 16.40 -12.81 10.06
N ASP A 2 15.63 -12.19 10.92
CA ASP A 2 14.29 -11.76 10.52
C ASP A 2 14.35 -10.37 9.93
N CYS A 3 13.92 -10.26 8.70
CA CYS A 3 13.84 -8.96 8.04
C CYS A 3 12.42 -8.48 8.16
N GLU A 4 12.18 -7.66 9.17
CA GLU A 4 10.85 -7.11 9.37
C GLU A 4 10.66 -5.86 8.53
N PRO A 5 9.53 -5.74 7.84
CA PRO A 5 9.29 -4.55 7.03
C PRO A 5 9.05 -3.34 7.93
N GLU A 6 9.56 -2.20 7.49
CA GLU A 6 9.24 -0.92 8.11
C GLU A 6 8.10 -0.28 7.35
N PHE A 7 7.23 0.41 8.07
CA PHE A 7 6.05 1.02 7.50
C PHE A 7 6.05 2.52 7.73
N PHE A 8 5.35 3.23 6.86
CA PHE A 8 5.04 4.63 7.09
C PHE A 8 3.55 4.83 6.85
N ASP A 9 3.00 5.88 7.47
CA ASP A 9 1.59 6.19 7.31
C ASP A 9 1.38 6.98 6.02
N TYR A 10 0.38 6.56 5.24
CA TYR A 10 0.00 7.27 4.03
C TYR A 10 -1.50 7.55 4.07
N THR A 11 -1.88 8.80 3.91
CA THR A 11 -3.29 9.19 3.86
C THR A 11 -3.75 9.22 2.40
N VAL A 12 -4.77 8.44 2.11
CA VAL A 12 -5.30 8.31 0.75
C VAL A 12 -5.88 9.63 0.28
N GLN A 13 -5.54 9.99 -0.95
CA GLN A 13 -6.05 11.18 -1.61
C GLN A 13 -7.18 10.80 -2.56
N SER A 14 -8.00 11.77 -2.91
CA SER A 14 -9.08 11.57 -3.87
C SER A 14 -8.50 11.08 -5.20
N GLY A 15 -9.06 10.00 -5.73
CA GLY A 15 -8.60 9.42 -7.00
C GLY A 15 -7.50 8.40 -6.87
N ASP A 16 -6.99 8.15 -5.66
CA ASP A 16 -5.95 7.14 -5.48
C ASP A 16 -6.52 5.74 -5.66
N THR A 17 -5.72 4.88 -6.29
CA THR A 17 -6.00 3.45 -6.39
C THR A 17 -4.78 2.69 -5.90
N ALA A 18 -4.97 1.41 -5.58
CA ALA A 18 -3.85 0.61 -5.07
C ALA A 18 -2.70 0.50 -6.08
N TRP A 19 -3.04 0.31 -7.36
CA TRP A 19 -2.01 0.20 -8.39
C TRP A 19 -1.32 1.53 -8.67
N ASN A 20 -2.04 2.66 -8.60
CA ASN A 20 -1.43 3.98 -8.74
C ASN A 20 -0.48 4.26 -7.60
N LEU A 21 -0.85 3.88 -6.38
CA LEU A 21 0.03 4.03 -5.22
C LEU A 21 1.26 3.15 -5.36
N ALA A 22 1.08 1.90 -5.81
CA ALA A 22 2.20 1.00 -5.98
C ALA A 22 3.19 1.53 -7.01
N GLN A 23 2.67 2.05 -8.12
CA GLN A 23 3.51 2.62 -9.17
C GLN A 23 4.28 3.84 -8.65
N ARG A 24 3.61 4.71 -7.91
CA ARG A 24 4.19 5.97 -7.44
C ARG A 24 5.18 5.75 -6.30
N VAL A 25 4.85 4.87 -5.37
CA VAL A 25 5.66 4.66 -4.17
C VAL A 25 6.78 3.65 -4.43
N TYR A 26 6.49 2.58 -5.15
CA TYR A 26 7.42 1.48 -5.34
C TYR A 26 7.97 1.40 -6.76
N GLY A 27 7.39 2.15 -7.69
CA GLY A 27 7.79 2.07 -9.09
C GLY A 27 7.34 0.79 -9.78
N ASP A 28 6.41 0.06 -9.17
CA ASP A 28 5.93 -1.21 -9.71
C ASP A 28 4.45 -1.35 -9.40
N GLU A 29 3.61 -1.25 -10.43
CA GLU A 29 2.16 -1.33 -10.23
C GLU A 29 1.71 -2.69 -9.71
N LEU A 30 2.48 -3.75 -9.95
CA LEU A 30 2.14 -5.09 -9.47
C LEU A 30 2.28 -5.20 -7.96
N ALA A 31 2.93 -4.24 -7.32
CA ALA A 31 3.04 -4.19 -5.87
C ALA A 31 1.72 -3.86 -5.17
N TRP A 32 0.66 -3.55 -5.94
CA TRP A 32 -0.65 -3.30 -5.35
C TRP A 32 -1.14 -4.46 -4.47
N VAL A 33 -0.72 -5.68 -4.80
CA VAL A 33 -1.09 -6.86 -4.02
C VAL A 33 -0.56 -6.74 -2.59
N ILE A 34 0.65 -6.24 -2.45
CA ILE A 34 1.27 -6.07 -1.12
C ILE A 34 0.51 -5.03 -0.32
N ILE A 35 0.10 -3.94 -0.98
CA ILE A 35 -0.69 -2.90 -0.32
C ILE A 35 -2.01 -3.50 0.18
N TYR A 36 -2.65 -4.31 -0.63
CA TYR A 36 -3.90 -4.97 -0.25
C TYR A 36 -3.72 -5.89 0.95
N VAL A 37 -2.67 -6.70 0.92
CA VAL A 37 -2.41 -7.66 2.01
C VAL A 37 -2.12 -6.93 3.31
N ASP A 38 -1.31 -5.88 3.24
CA ASP A 38 -0.90 -5.15 4.44
C ASP A 38 -2.06 -4.36 5.05
N ASN A 39 -3.06 -3.99 4.26
CA ASN A 39 -4.16 -3.14 4.69
C ASN A 39 -5.53 -3.78 4.45
N ALA A 40 -5.59 -5.10 4.48
CA ALA A 40 -6.80 -5.82 4.11
C ALA A 40 -8.01 -5.42 4.94
N LYS A 41 -7.79 -5.05 6.20
CA LYS A 41 -8.89 -4.63 7.08
C LYS A 41 -9.42 -3.26 6.74
N LEU A 42 -8.58 -2.42 6.13
CA LEU A 42 -8.94 -1.05 5.78
C LEU A 42 -9.51 -0.97 4.37
N ILE A 43 -9.06 -1.86 3.48
CA ILE A 43 -9.54 -1.93 2.11
C ILE A 43 -10.65 -2.95 2.06
N ASN A 44 -11.81 -2.53 2.49
CA ASN A 44 -12.98 -3.41 2.54
C ASN A 44 -13.80 -3.33 1.26
N SER A 45 -13.36 -2.52 0.32
CA SER A 45 -14.02 -2.36 -0.95
C SER A 45 -13.55 -3.43 -1.92
N THR A 46 -14.46 -3.97 -2.70
CA THR A 46 -14.13 -4.99 -3.68
C THR A 46 -13.62 -4.40 -4.99
N ASP A 47 -13.69 -3.09 -5.14
CA ASP A 47 -13.42 -2.44 -6.42
C ASP A 47 -12.01 -1.89 -6.53
N GLY A 48 -11.20 -2.04 -5.50
CA GLY A 48 -9.84 -1.50 -5.50
C GLY A 48 -9.79 0.02 -5.38
N VAL A 49 -10.91 0.66 -5.21
CA VAL A 49 -10.97 2.10 -5.02
C VAL A 49 -10.75 2.39 -3.55
N LEU A 50 -9.80 3.28 -3.29
CA LEU A 50 -9.44 3.63 -1.92
C LEU A 50 -10.25 4.84 -1.47
N GLN A 51 -10.66 4.81 -0.20
CA GLN A 51 -11.45 5.91 0.37
C GLN A 51 -10.52 7.06 0.76
N PRO A 52 -10.73 8.27 0.24
CA PRO A 52 -9.92 9.42 0.64
C PRO A 52 -10.00 9.66 2.14
N GLY A 53 -8.88 10.02 2.74
CA GLY A 53 -8.79 10.26 4.17
C GLY A 53 -8.43 9.05 5.00
N THR A 54 -8.45 7.85 4.41
CA THR A 54 -8.03 6.63 5.10
C THR A 54 -6.52 6.60 5.20
N THR A 55 -5.99 6.25 6.36
CA THR A 55 -4.54 6.14 6.55
C THR A 55 -4.12 4.68 6.44
N PHE A 56 -3.25 4.40 5.49
CA PHE A 56 -2.72 3.06 5.25
C PHE A 56 -1.31 2.93 5.81
N LYS A 57 -0.93 1.69 6.07
CA LYS A 57 0.45 1.34 6.38
C LYS A 57 1.12 0.90 5.09
N MET A 58 2.11 1.68 4.64
CA MET A 58 2.84 1.41 3.42
C MET A 58 4.25 0.97 3.76
N ARG A 59 4.73 -0.07 3.11
CA ARG A 59 6.11 -0.54 3.32
C ARG A 59 7.09 0.48 2.76
N LYS A 60 8.13 0.78 3.52
CA LYS A 60 9.19 1.66 3.02
C LYS A 60 9.98 0.99 1.90
N LYS A 61 10.09 -0.34 1.95
CA LYS A 61 10.73 -1.15 0.90
C LYS A 61 9.88 -2.38 0.66
N LEU A 62 9.73 -2.79 -0.58
CA LEU A 62 9.02 -4.01 -0.91
C LEU A 62 9.71 -5.23 -0.34
N ASP A 63 11.04 -5.23 -0.38
CA ASP A 63 11.85 -6.30 0.18
C ASP A 63 12.69 -5.73 1.32
N PRO A 64 12.30 -5.98 2.58
CA PRO A 64 13.00 -5.39 3.72
C PRO A 64 14.40 -5.94 3.91
N CYS A 65 14.71 -7.08 3.31
CA CYS A 65 16.03 -7.68 3.41
C CYS A 65 17.03 -7.13 2.38
N ASN A 66 16.55 -6.32 1.49
CA ASN A 66 17.34 -5.88 0.34
C ASN A 66 17.86 -4.47 0.54
#